data_0a107f54166f2e2d4be686979556a10b
#
_entry.id   0a107f54166f2e2d4be686979556a10b
#
_cell.length_a   1.000
_cell.length_b   1.000
_cell.length_c   1.000
_cell.angle_alpha   90.00
_cell.angle_beta   90.00
_cell.angle_gamma   90.00
#
_symmetry.space_group_name_H-M   'P 1'
#
loop_
_entity.id
_entity.type
_entity.pdbx_description
1 polymer ?
#
loop_
_entity_poly.entity_id
_entity_poly.type
_entity_poly.pdbx_seq_one_letter_code
_entity_poly.pdbx_strand_id
1 'polypeptide(L)'
;MKVLHLPKWYPHRYDELDGDFVERHVAAIAEYGGAEVAVLFATVARGPLPGLIDAQEDFGGPWPTLRYYYRAAPTGLILLDKPLKLLLYFWCLRCGYRRLRRHWGGQRPDLVHVHVLLRTGLFAWALRAVRGIPFLITEHWTLYLPQRAAHLTGLRRWLTRAVVRRAAALHTVSDNLRTALAALGAVNARSVVIPNVVDTEVFRLAPAGRVPVGPVLLHVAAFNESAKNLCGLLRVVAELRTRVSGLRLRIGGYGPDEALVRTQAANLGLLADGTVVFLGKLTHAEVAEEMRCAVCFVLFSNFENLPCVLIEAQASGLPAVATRTGGVPELLPDDGRFGQLVTAGDELALAAALVAVLATKYDAAALRANAVARFGVAAVGRAFGELYRQVLAGK
;
A
#
# COMPACT_ATOMS: atom_id res chain seq x y z
N MET A 1 19.53 -5.30 -16.50
CA MET A 1 18.26 -5.38 -17.24
C MET A 1 17.51 -4.07 -17.05
N LYS A 2 16.80 -3.60 -18.09
CA LYS A 2 15.99 -2.37 -18.04
C LYS A 2 14.54 -2.69 -17.77
N VAL A 3 13.98 -2.13 -16.71
CA VAL A 3 12.60 -2.39 -16.28
C VAL A 3 11.80 -1.10 -16.29
N LEU A 4 10.70 -1.10 -17.06
CA LEU A 4 9.74 -0.01 -17.08
C LEU A 4 8.61 -0.27 -16.10
N HIS A 5 8.52 0.50 -15.03
CA HIS A 5 7.41 0.47 -14.09
C HIS A 5 6.23 1.32 -14.57
N LEU A 6 5.04 0.72 -14.59
CA LEU A 6 3.77 1.36 -14.95
C LEU A 6 2.81 1.32 -13.77
N PRO A 7 2.91 2.25 -12.83
CA PRO A 7 2.03 2.30 -11.68
C PRO A 7 0.69 2.97 -12.00
N LYS A 8 -0.36 2.53 -11.30
CA LYS A 8 -1.66 3.21 -11.25
C LYS A 8 -1.68 4.31 -10.18
N TRP A 9 -0.95 4.10 -9.10
CA TRP A 9 -0.72 5.01 -7.99
C TRP A 9 0.78 5.22 -7.82
N TYR A 10 1.19 6.47 -7.68
CA TYR A 10 2.59 6.85 -7.48
C TYR A 10 2.64 8.26 -6.92
N PRO A 11 3.63 8.62 -6.08
CA PRO A 11 3.77 9.97 -5.54
C PRO A 11 3.79 11.03 -6.62
N HIS A 12 2.96 12.07 -6.44
CA HIS A 12 2.78 13.12 -7.43
C HIS A 12 2.42 14.47 -6.78
N ARG A 13 2.45 15.56 -7.57
CA ARG A 13 2.28 16.94 -7.10
C ARG A 13 0.96 17.24 -6.34
N TYR A 14 -0.03 16.38 -6.42
CA TYR A 14 -1.30 16.55 -5.70
C TYR A 14 -1.39 15.70 -4.44
N ASP A 15 -0.56 14.66 -4.33
CA ASP A 15 -0.51 13.77 -3.18
C ASP A 15 0.82 13.00 -3.18
N GLU A 16 1.69 13.35 -2.25
CA GLU A 16 3.02 12.75 -2.10
C GLU A 16 2.98 11.35 -1.50
N LEU A 17 1.85 10.96 -0.89
CA LEU A 17 1.64 9.64 -0.29
C LEU A 17 0.84 8.69 -1.19
N ASP A 18 0.32 9.17 -2.35
CA ASP A 18 -0.43 8.29 -3.26
C ASP A 18 0.50 7.24 -3.88
N GLY A 19 0.32 5.98 -3.49
CA GLY A 19 1.13 4.88 -4.02
C GLY A 19 2.57 4.84 -3.53
N ASP A 20 2.88 5.42 -2.37
CA ASP A 20 4.21 5.39 -1.73
C ASP A 20 4.76 3.96 -1.58
N PHE A 21 3.88 2.98 -1.32
CA PHE A 21 4.24 1.56 -1.28
C PHE A 21 4.76 1.04 -2.63
N VAL A 22 4.32 1.60 -3.76
CA VAL A 22 4.87 1.28 -5.09
C VAL A 22 6.26 1.89 -5.24
N GLU A 23 6.45 3.13 -4.82
CA GLU A 23 7.77 3.78 -4.85
C GLU A 23 8.78 3.01 -4.00
N ARG A 24 8.39 2.53 -2.81
CA ARG A 24 9.24 1.67 -1.98
C ARG A 24 9.62 0.36 -2.68
N HIS A 25 8.71 -0.27 -3.43
CA HIS A 25 9.05 -1.43 -4.27
C HIS A 25 10.05 -1.07 -5.37
N VAL A 26 9.84 0.06 -6.07
CA VAL A 26 10.76 0.52 -7.12
C VAL A 26 12.15 0.78 -6.55
N ALA A 27 12.24 1.43 -5.40
CA ALA A 27 13.50 1.68 -4.68
C ALA A 27 14.22 0.37 -4.34
N ALA A 28 13.52 -0.58 -3.73
CA ALA A 28 14.08 -1.88 -3.38
C ALA A 28 14.60 -2.66 -4.61
N ILE A 29 13.86 -2.59 -5.71
CA ILE A 29 14.25 -3.22 -6.98
C ILE A 29 15.46 -2.53 -7.60
N ALA A 30 15.51 -1.21 -7.58
CA ALA A 30 16.65 -0.44 -8.10
C ALA A 30 17.94 -0.76 -7.35
N GLU A 31 17.85 -0.87 -6.03
CA GLU A 31 19.01 -1.10 -5.17
C GLU A 31 19.46 -2.57 -5.13
N TYR A 32 18.52 -3.52 -5.00
CA TYR A 32 18.85 -4.93 -4.77
C TYR A 32 18.35 -5.90 -5.85
N GLY A 33 17.52 -5.45 -6.79
CA GLY A 33 16.95 -6.29 -7.84
C GLY A 33 17.87 -6.48 -9.05
N GLY A 34 18.97 -5.74 -9.16
CA GLY A 34 19.87 -5.77 -10.31
C GLY A 34 19.23 -5.24 -11.59
N ALA A 35 18.36 -4.24 -11.47
CA ALA A 35 17.62 -3.63 -12.57
C ALA A 35 17.87 -2.12 -12.67
N GLU A 36 18.06 -1.63 -13.88
CA GLU A 36 17.95 -0.22 -14.23
C GLU A 36 16.45 0.08 -14.39
N VAL A 37 15.88 0.80 -13.44
CA VAL A 37 14.43 1.07 -13.39
C VAL A 37 14.08 2.43 -13.95
N ALA A 38 12.90 2.57 -14.53
CA ALA A 38 12.27 3.84 -14.84
C ALA A 38 10.78 3.77 -14.56
N VAL A 39 10.17 4.89 -14.16
CA VAL A 39 8.75 4.99 -13.84
C VAL A 39 8.04 5.85 -14.85
N LEU A 40 6.91 5.37 -15.34
CA LEU A 40 5.98 6.12 -16.18
C LEU A 40 4.59 6.08 -15.57
N PHE A 41 4.14 7.21 -15.06
CA PHE A 41 2.89 7.40 -14.36
C PHE A 41 1.99 8.39 -15.10
N ALA A 42 0.69 8.14 -15.12
CA ALA A 42 -0.30 9.07 -15.67
C ALA A 42 -1.54 9.13 -14.79
N THR A 43 -1.97 10.33 -14.42
CA THR A 43 -3.13 10.55 -13.58
C THR A 43 -3.96 11.74 -14.04
N VAL A 44 -5.19 11.81 -13.53
CA VAL A 44 -6.10 12.93 -13.77
C VAL A 44 -5.61 14.16 -13.02
N ALA A 45 -5.58 15.31 -13.68
CA ALA A 45 -5.28 16.57 -13.03
C ALA A 45 -6.38 16.99 -12.05
N ARG A 46 -5.97 17.47 -10.87
CA ARG A 46 -6.84 18.02 -9.82
C ARG A 46 -6.76 19.56 -9.79
N GLY A 47 -6.72 20.19 -10.97
CA GLY A 47 -6.60 21.64 -11.11
C GLY A 47 -6.44 22.08 -12.55
N PRO A 48 -6.26 23.37 -12.81
CA PRO A 48 -6.07 23.90 -14.16
C PRO A 48 -4.80 23.35 -14.79
N LEU A 49 -4.85 23.08 -16.09
CA LEU A 49 -3.71 22.69 -16.91
C LEU A 49 -3.54 23.71 -18.03
N PRO A 50 -2.30 23.98 -18.50
CA PRO A 50 -2.04 24.86 -19.63
C PRO A 50 -2.63 24.30 -20.95
N GLY A 51 -2.89 22.99 -21.01
CA GLY A 51 -3.47 22.31 -22.16
C GLY A 51 -4.32 21.11 -21.74
N LEU A 52 -4.46 20.13 -22.64
CA LEU A 52 -5.14 18.86 -22.32
C LEU A 52 -4.26 17.95 -21.48
N ILE A 53 -2.95 18.10 -21.57
CA ILE A 53 -1.94 17.28 -20.92
C ILE A 53 -0.81 18.19 -20.42
N ASP A 54 -0.28 17.88 -19.26
CA ASP A 54 0.94 18.44 -18.68
C ASP A 54 1.88 17.29 -18.28
N ALA A 55 3.20 17.52 -18.34
CA ALA A 55 4.19 16.50 -18.01
C ALA A 55 5.27 17.07 -17.07
N GLN A 56 5.57 16.29 -16.05
CA GLN A 56 6.69 16.50 -15.15
C GLN A 56 7.70 15.38 -15.38
N GLU A 57 8.86 15.73 -15.94
CA GLU A 57 9.94 14.79 -16.25
C GLU A 57 11.09 14.99 -15.26
N ASP A 58 11.48 13.93 -14.59
CA ASP A 58 12.62 13.90 -13.68
C ASP A 58 13.60 12.82 -14.15
N PHE A 59 14.74 13.26 -14.65
CA PHE A 59 15.86 12.42 -15.06
C PHE A 59 17.09 12.57 -14.16
N GLY A 60 17.04 13.46 -13.16
CA GLY A 60 18.11 13.73 -12.21
C GLY A 60 17.96 13.01 -10.87
N GLY A 61 16.81 12.42 -10.63
CA GLY A 61 16.54 11.63 -9.43
C GLY A 61 17.21 10.25 -9.43
N PRO A 62 16.95 9.42 -8.41
CA PRO A 62 17.55 8.08 -8.29
C PRO A 62 17.24 7.17 -9.48
N TRP A 63 16.13 7.41 -10.16
CA TRP A 63 15.73 6.78 -11.42
C TRP A 63 14.87 7.71 -12.26
N PRO A 64 14.88 7.58 -13.60
CA PRO A 64 14.02 8.35 -14.49
C PRO A 64 12.55 8.19 -14.13
N THR A 65 11.86 9.30 -13.84
CA THR A 65 10.45 9.31 -13.47
C THR A 65 9.69 10.33 -14.33
N LEU A 66 8.71 9.86 -15.08
CA LEU A 66 7.84 10.68 -15.90
C LEU A 66 6.41 10.63 -15.34
N ARG A 67 5.89 11.79 -14.95
CA ARG A 67 4.53 11.98 -14.44
C ARG A 67 3.72 12.79 -15.44
N TYR A 68 2.64 12.23 -15.95
CA TYR A 68 1.71 12.89 -16.86
C TYR A 68 0.39 13.19 -16.17
N TYR A 69 -0.11 14.39 -16.39
CA TYR A 69 -1.38 14.88 -15.86
C TYR A 69 -2.31 15.21 -17.02
N TYR A 70 -3.53 14.70 -17.04
CA TYR A 70 -4.49 14.93 -18.12
C TYR A 70 -5.85 15.41 -17.60
N ARG A 71 -6.58 16.20 -18.39
CA ARG A 71 -7.87 16.77 -17.98
C ARG A 71 -8.91 15.69 -17.70
N ALA A 72 -9.69 15.89 -16.61
CA ALA A 72 -10.77 15.01 -16.20
C ALA A 72 -11.98 15.09 -17.14
N ALA A 73 -12.34 16.31 -17.52
CA ALA A 73 -13.49 16.65 -18.37
C ALA A 73 -13.04 17.61 -19.47
N PRO A 74 -12.41 17.10 -20.55
CA PRO A 74 -11.85 17.95 -21.60
C PRO A 74 -12.91 18.70 -22.42
N THR A 75 -14.12 18.18 -22.53
CA THR A 75 -15.23 18.80 -23.30
C THR A 75 -16.37 19.33 -22.44
N GLY A 76 -16.47 18.92 -21.16
CA GLY A 76 -17.61 19.18 -20.28
C GLY A 76 -18.84 18.30 -20.55
N LEU A 77 -18.80 17.45 -21.58
CA LEU A 77 -19.88 16.53 -21.93
C LEU A 77 -19.58 15.11 -21.42
N ILE A 78 -20.31 14.63 -20.42
CA ILE A 78 -20.05 13.37 -19.72
C ILE A 78 -19.89 12.15 -20.64
N LEU A 79 -20.70 12.10 -21.71
CA LEU A 79 -20.66 10.98 -22.68
C LEU A 79 -19.36 10.97 -23.50
N LEU A 80 -18.82 12.14 -23.83
CA LEU A 80 -17.58 12.30 -24.59
C LEU A 80 -16.34 12.26 -23.68
N ASP A 81 -16.47 12.78 -22.48
CA ASP A 81 -15.35 12.88 -21.55
C ASP A 81 -14.81 11.52 -21.08
N LYS A 82 -15.68 10.52 -20.89
CA LYS A 82 -15.25 9.18 -20.51
C LYS A 82 -14.30 8.52 -21.52
N PRO A 83 -14.65 8.38 -22.82
CA PRO A 83 -13.74 7.81 -23.81
C PRO A 83 -12.52 8.70 -24.07
N LEU A 84 -12.69 10.02 -24.12
CA LEU A 84 -11.58 10.95 -24.37
C LEU A 84 -10.55 10.93 -23.23
N LYS A 85 -11.01 10.84 -22.00
CA LYS A 85 -10.16 10.66 -20.83
C LYS A 85 -9.32 9.36 -20.90
N LEU A 86 -9.92 8.28 -21.41
CA LEU A 86 -9.19 7.02 -21.62
C LEU A 86 -8.15 7.15 -22.75
N LEU A 87 -8.50 7.84 -23.83
CA LEU A 87 -7.58 8.13 -24.93
C LEU A 87 -6.41 9.00 -24.46
N LEU A 88 -6.67 10.07 -23.70
CA LEU A 88 -5.62 10.91 -23.12
C LEU A 88 -4.69 10.12 -22.22
N TYR A 89 -5.22 9.22 -21.39
CA TYR A 89 -4.42 8.33 -20.56
C TYR A 89 -3.44 7.49 -21.39
N PHE A 90 -3.91 6.80 -22.42
CA PHE A 90 -3.05 5.97 -23.27
C PHE A 90 -2.08 6.82 -24.13
N TRP A 91 -2.50 8.02 -24.50
CA TRP A 91 -1.62 8.97 -25.18
C TRP A 91 -0.47 9.40 -24.28
N CYS A 92 -0.73 9.74 -23.01
CA CYS A 92 0.30 10.04 -22.01
C CYS A 92 1.31 8.89 -21.88
N LEU A 93 0.82 7.66 -21.72
CA LEU A 93 1.69 6.50 -21.63
C LEU A 93 2.52 6.29 -22.91
N ARG A 94 1.93 6.50 -24.08
CA ARG A 94 2.65 6.42 -25.37
C ARG A 94 3.74 7.50 -25.48
N CYS A 95 3.44 8.73 -25.11
CA CYS A 95 4.39 9.85 -25.13
C CYS A 95 5.54 9.58 -24.15
N GLY A 96 5.24 9.21 -22.92
CA GLY A 96 6.24 8.89 -21.90
C GLY A 96 7.12 7.71 -22.28
N TYR A 97 6.54 6.63 -22.83
CA TYR A 97 7.31 5.50 -23.34
C TYR A 97 8.30 5.92 -24.46
N ARG A 98 7.87 6.78 -25.39
CA ARG A 98 8.76 7.32 -26.45
C ARG A 98 9.87 8.17 -25.87
N ARG A 99 9.55 8.96 -24.84
CA ARG A 99 10.51 9.85 -24.17
C ARG A 99 11.57 9.04 -23.41
N LEU A 100 11.15 8.01 -22.65
CA LEU A 100 12.07 7.10 -21.97
C LEU A 100 12.96 6.31 -22.97
N ARG A 101 12.40 5.85 -24.07
CA ARG A 101 13.21 5.20 -25.10
C ARG A 101 14.30 6.11 -25.66
N ARG A 102 14.01 7.41 -25.87
CA ARG A 102 15.04 8.38 -26.30
C ARG A 102 16.12 8.53 -25.23
N HIS A 103 15.72 8.62 -23.97
CA HIS A 103 16.67 8.66 -22.83
C HIS A 103 17.55 7.41 -22.79
N TRP A 104 17.01 6.24 -23.10
CA TRP A 104 17.78 4.99 -23.21
C TRP A 104 18.49 4.79 -24.56
N GLY A 105 18.77 5.86 -25.32
CA GLY A 105 19.47 5.75 -26.61
C GLY A 105 18.73 4.91 -27.66
N GLY A 106 17.40 4.90 -27.65
CA GLY A 106 16.55 4.10 -28.54
C GLY A 106 16.30 2.65 -28.09
N GLN A 107 16.97 2.19 -27.04
CA GLN A 107 16.78 0.85 -26.48
C GLN A 107 15.36 0.65 -25.91
N ARG A 108 14.93 -0.60 -25.89
CA ARG A 108 13.65 -0.98 -25.29
C ARG A 108 13.88 -1.50 -23.86
N PRO A 109 12.89 -1.39 -22.97
CA PRO A 109 12.96 -2.13 -21.72
C PRO A 109 12.94 -3.64 -21.99
N ASP A 110 13.66 -4.39 -21.18
CA ASP A 110 13.66 -5.85 -21.20
C ASP A 110 12.35 -6.40 -20.66
N LEU A 111 11.74 -5.67 -19.72
CA LEU A 111 10.54 -6.02 -18.99
C LEU A 111 9.69 -4.80 -18.68
N VAL A 112 8.36 -4.96 -18.71
CA VAL A 112 7.40 -4.00 -18.16
C VAL A 112 6.84 -4.55 -16.86
N HIS A 113 6.93 -3.77 -15.78
CA HIS A 113 6.33 -4.11 -14.48
C HIS A 113 5.10 -3.22 -14.24
N VAL A 114 3.94 -3.84 -14.27
CA VAL A 114 2.65 -3.17 -14.05
C VAL A 114 2.31 -3.23 -12.56
N HIS A 115 2.02 -2.07 -11.95
CA HIS A 115 1.44 -2.02 -10.60
C HIS A 115 -0.02 -1.64 -10.69
N VAL A 116 -0.87 -2.54 -10.23
CA VAL A 116 -2.32 -2.53 -10.35
C VAL A 116 -2.83 -2.77 -11.78
N LEU A 117 -3.56 -3.83 -11.96
CA LEU A 117 -3.80 -4.58 -13.18
C LEU A 117 -4.48 -3.83 -14.32
N LEU A 118 -5.58 -3.10 -14.05
CA LEU A 118 -6.39 -2.49 -15.11
C LEU A 118 -5.80 -1.16 -15.62
N ARG A 119 -6.00 -0.83 -16.88
CA ARG A 119 -5.45 0.27 -17.69
C ARG A 119 -3.96 0.11 -17.98
N THR A 120 -3.10 0.15 -16.96
CA THR A 120 -1.64 -0.07 -17.10
C THR A 120 -1.34 -1.43 -17.72
N GLY A 121 -2.03 -2.49 -17.30
CA GLY A 121 -1.90 -3.83 -17.86
C GLY A 121 -2.34 -3.93 -19.33
N LEU A 122 -3.35 -3.17 -19.75
CA LEU A 122 -3.74 -3.11 -21.17
C LEU A 122 -2.65 -2.48 -22.04
N PHE A 123 -1.99 -1.43 -21.55
CA PHE A 123 -0.87 -0.82 -22.26
C PHE A 123 0.34 -1.76 -22.32
N ALA A 124 0.66 -2.45 -21.24
CA ALA A 124 1.72 -3.44 -21.19
C ALA A 124 1.43 -4.63 -22.14
N TRP A 125 0.18 -5.09 -22.19
CA TRP A 125 -0.23 -6.12 -23.14
C TRP A 125 -0.09 -5.64 -24.59
N ALA A 126 -0.45 -4.41 -24.92
CA ALA A 126 -0.21 -3.84 -26.23
C ALA A 126 1.29 -3.77 -26.58
N LEU A 127 2.15 -3.39 -25.63
CA LEU A 127 3.62 -3.42 -25.83
C LEU A 127 4.12 -4.85 -26.07
N ARG A 128 3.60 -5.84 -25.37
CA ARG A 128 3.92 -7.24 -25.63
C ARG A 128 3.51 -7.68 -27.04
N ALA A 129 2.29 -7.36 -27.44
CA ALA A 129 1.76 -7.74 -28.76
C ALA A 129 2.51 -7.09 -29.92
N VAL A 130 2.88 -5.80 -29.78
CA VAL A 130 3.51 -5.03 -30.89
C VAL A 130 5.03 -5.10 -30.86
N ARG A 131 5.64 -5.26 -29.69
CA ARG A 131 7.09 -5.12 -29.48
C ARG A 131 7.76 -6.36 -28.91
N GLY A 132 6.99 -7.39 -28.53
CA GLY A 132 7.50 -8.60 -27.90
C GLY A 132 8.02 -8.42 -26.47
N ILE A 133 7.76 -7.26 -25.83
CA ILE A 133 8.27 -6.99 -24.48
C ILE A 133 7.40 -7.73 -23.46
N PRO A 134 7.96 -8.65 -22.66
CA PRO A 134 7.20 -9.33 -21.62
C PRO A 134 6.76 -8.33 -20.55
N PHE A 135 5.69 -8.67 -19.83
CA PHE A 135 5.27 -7.90 -18.68
C PHE A 135 4.85 -8.80 -17.54
N LEU A 136 5.10 -8.35 -16.33
CA LEU A 136 4.56 -8.92 -15.10
C LEU A 136 3.61 -7.92 -14.43
N ILE A 137 2.76 -8.43 -13.56
CA ILE A 137 1.77 -7.65 -12.85
C ILE A 137 2.01 -7.82 -11.36
N THR A 138 2.08 -6.70 -10.64
CA THR A 138 1.90 -6.64 -9.18
C THR A 138 0.50 -6.12 -8.88
N GLU A 139 -0.30 -6.88 -8.13
CA GLU A 139 -1.61 -6.44 -7.72
C GLU A 139 -1.62 -6.07 -6.23
N HIS A 140 -2.22 -4.91 -5.93
CA HIS A 140 -2.34 -4.35 -4.58
C HIS A 140 -3.79 -4.08 -4.18
N TRP A 141 -4.72 -4.09 -5.12
CA TRP A 141 -6.04 -3.50 -4.94
C TRP A 141 -7.00 -4.41 -4.19
N THR A 142 -7.55 -3.91 -3.09
CA THR A 142 -8.59 -4.56 -2.30
C THR A 142 -9.90 -4.82 -3.07
N LEU A 143 -10.07 -4.23 -4.27
CA LEU A 143 -11.25 -4.46 -5.12
C LEU A 143 -11.47 -5.94 -5.47
N TYR A 144 -10.39 -6.73 -5.51
CA TYR A 144 -10.45 -8.16 -5.85
C TYR A 144 -10.76 -9.06 -4.64
N LEU A 145 -10.71 -8.52 -3.43
CA LEU A 145 -11.06 -9.27 -2.22
C LEU A 145 -12.56 -9.62 -2.18
N PRO A 146 -12.94 -10.76 -1.56
CA PRO A 146 -14.32 -11.25 -1.58
C PRO A 146 -15.35 -10.20 -1.15
N GLN A 147 -15.04 -9.38 -0.15
CA GLN A 147 -15.93 -8.33 0.38
C GLN A 147 -16.25 -7.22 -0.65
N ARG A 148 -15.41 -7.05 -1.67
CA ARG A 148 -15.55 -6.00 -2.68
C ARG A 148 -15.69 -6.53 -4.11
N ALA A 149 -15.48 -7.81 -4.34
CA ALA A 149 -15.54 -8.42 -5.67
C ALA A 149 -16.92 -8.33 -6.34
N ALA A 150 -17.99 -8.14 -5.57
CA ALA A 150 -19.34 -7.89 -6.09
C ALA A 150 -19.42 -6.61 -6.93
N HIS A 151 -18.57 -5.61 -6.68
CA HIS A 151 -18.51 -4.37 -7.46
C HIS A 151 -17.77 -4.52 -8.81
N LEU A 152 -17.19 -5.70 -9.10
CA LEU A 152 -16.55 -5.97 -10.38
C LEU A 152 -17.59 -6.28 -11.45
N THR A 153 -17.68 -5.43 -12.48
CA THR A 153 -18.51 -5.71 -13.66
C THR A 153 -17.98 -6.91 -14.44
N GLY A 154 -18.87 -7.58 -15.22
CA GLY A 154 -18.48 -8.70 -16.07
C GLY A 154 -17.33 -8.37 -17.03
N LEU A 155 -17.36 -7.18 -17.64
CA LEU A 155 -16.28 -6.70 -18.52
C LEU A 155 -14.94 -6.57 -17.76
N ARG A 156 -14.96 -6.00 -16.55
CA ARG A 156 -13.74 -5.91 -15.73
C ARG A 156 -13.19 -7.28 -15.37
N ARG A 157 -14.03 -8.23 -14.97
CA ARG A 157 -13.62 -9.62 -14.69
C ARG A 157 -12.99 -10.27 -15.92
N TRP A 158 -13.60 -10.11 -17.08
CA TRP A 158 -13.07 -10.65 -18.34
C TRP A 158 -11.72 -10.04 -18.68
N LEU A 159 -11.59 -8.70 -18.64
CA LEU A 159 -10.33 -8.00 -18.88
C LEU A 159 -9.23 -8.43 -17.88
N THR A 160 -9.57 -8.53 -16.60
CA THR A 160 -8.65 -9.02 -15.56
C THR A 160 -8.09 -10.39 -15.91
N ARG A 161 -8.97 -11.35 -16.23
CA ARG A 161 -8.56 -12.71 -16.64
C ARG A 161 -7.69 -12.69 -17.91
N ALA A 162 -8.07 -11.90 -18.89
CA ALA A 162 -7.36 -11.82 -20.16
C ALA A 162 -5.94 -11.24 -19.99
N VAL A 163 -5.78 -10.19 -19.22
CA VAL A 163 -4.48 -9.54 -18.97
C VAL A 163 -3.59 -10.44 -18.11
N VAL A 164 -4.14 -11.04 -17.03
CA VAL A 164 -3.39 -11.94 -16.15
C VAL A 164 -2.86 -13.15 -16.89
N ARG A 165 -3.67 -13.81 -17.74
CA ARG A 165 -3.22 -14.96 -18.54
C ARG A 165 -2.08 -14.62 -19.51
N ARG A 166 -1.98 -13.39 -19.97
CA ARG A 166 -0.95 -12.94 -20.91
C ARG A 166 0.28 -12.36 -20.23
N ALA A 167 0.22 -12.06 -18.95
CA ALA A 167 1.39 -11.66 -18.19
C ALA A 167 2.39 -12.82 -18.10
N ALA A 168 3.67 -12.51 -18.06
CA ALA A 168 4.74 -13.50 -17.86
C ALA A 168 4.77 -13.99 -16.41
N ALA A 169 4.27 -13.17 -15.47
CA ALA A 169 4.04 -13.55 -14.09
C ALA A 169 2.95 -12.68 -13.46
N LEU A 170 2.26 -13.22 -12.45
CA LEU A 170 1.39 -12.50 -11.53
C LEU A 170 2.05 -12.48 -10.16
N HIS A 171 2.25 -11.30 -9.62
CA HIS A 171 2.70 -11.07 -8.25
C HIS A 171 1.56 -10.46 -7.45
N THR A 172 1.39 -10.89 -6.20
CA THR A 172 0.50 -10.29 -5.20
C THR A 172 1.27 -10.05 -3.91
N VAL A 173 0.85 -9.06 -3.15
CA VAL A 173 1.51 -8.72 -1.88
C VAL A 173 1.13 -9.67 -0.73
N SER A 174 0.04 -10.46 -0.90
CA SER A 174 -0.44 -11.44 0.07
C SER A 174 -0.96 -12.70 -0.62
N ASP A 175 -0.92 -13.81 0.08
CA ASP A 175 -1.52 -15.07 -0.36
C ASP A 175 -3.05 -14.97 -0.41
N ASN A 176 -3.64 -14.22 0.51
CA ASN A 176 -5.06 -13.92 0.52
C ASN A 176 -5.51 -13.26 -0.79
N LEU A 177 -4.79 -12.24 -1.28
CA LEU A 177 -5.11 -11.60 -2.56
C LEU A 177 -4.88 -12.53 -3.75
N ARG A 178 -3.82 -13.38 -3.71
CA ARG A 178 -3.55 -14.39 -4.74
C ARG A 178 -4.72 -15.36 -4.87
N THR A 179 -5.19 -15.87 -3.76
CA THR A 179 -6.33 -16.78 -3.68
C THR A 179 -7.62 -16.12 -4.15
N ALA A 180 -7.86 -14.87 -3.76
CA ALA A 180 -9.01 -14.09 -4.22
C ALA A 180 -9.03 -13.88 -5.74
N LEU A 181 -7.88 -13.57 -6.36
CA LEU A 181 -7.75 -13.45 -7.81
C LEU A 181 -7.98 -14.80 -8.51
N ALA A 182 -7.46 -15.89 -7.97
CA ALA A 182 -7.68 -17.23 -8.49
C ALA A 182 -9.17 -17.63 -8.46
N ALA A 183 -9.88 -17.33 -7.37
CA ALA A 183 -11.33 -17.53 -7.26
C ALA A 183 -12.13 -16.74 -8.30
N LEU A 184 -11.62 -15.60 -8.74
CA LEU A 184 -12.20 -14.82 -9.85
C LEU A 184 -11.82 -15.38 -11.23
N GLY A 185 -11.02 -16.47 -11.32
CA GLY A 185 -10.52 -17.08 -12.55
C GLY A 185 -9.35 -16.29 -13.18
N ALA A 186 -8.73 -15.36 -12.44
CA ALA A 186 -7.53 -14.65 -12.85
C ALA A 186 -6.28 -15.43 -12.42
N VAL A 187 -6.00 -16.51 -13.15
CA VAL A 187 -4.91 -17.45 -12.87
C VAL A 187 -3.75 -17.23 -13.83
N ASN A 188 -2.53 -17.29 -13.32
CA ASN A 188 -1.30 -17.26 -14.09
C ASN A 188 -0.41 -18.44 -13.66
N ALA A 189 0.24 -19.10 -14.62
CA ALA A 189 1.10 -20.27 -14.35
C ALA A 189 2.28 -19.92 -13.42
N ARG A 190 2.78 -18.67 -13.48
CA ARG A 190 3.80 -18.14 -12.58
C ARG A 190 3.15 -17.09 -11.66
N SER A 191 2.56 -17.56 -10.58
CA SER A 191 1.98 -16.71 -9.55
C SER A 191 2.83 -16.76 -8.29
N VAL A 192 3.31 -15.59 -7.81
CA VAL A 192 4.20 -15.47 -6.66
C VAL A 192 3.66 -14.47 -5.66
N VAL A 193 4.04 -14.63 -4.40
CA VAL A 193 3.75 -13.68 -3.32
C VAL A 193 5.06 -13.07 -2.85
N ILE A 194 5.19 -11.75 -2.93
CA ILE A 194 6.28 -10.96 -2.36
C ILE A 194 5.62 -9.84 -1.55
N PRO A 195 5.90 -9.70 -0.26
CA PRO A 195 5.19 -8.74 0.58
C PRO A 195 5.57 -7.29 0.28
N ASN A 196 4.84 -6.35 0.89
CA ASN A 196 5.20 -4.94 0.88
C ASN A 196 6.55 -4.69 1.55
N VAL A 197 7.21 -3.61 1.14
CA VAL A 197 8.54 -3.19 1.63
C VAL A 197 8.41 -2.30 2.85
N VAL A 198 9.31 -2.48 3.81
CA VAL A 198 9.54 -1.53 4.89
C VAL A 198 10.99 -1.01 4.86
N ASP A 199 11.14 0.29 5.05
CA ASP A 199 12.45 0.90 5.29
C ASP A 199 12.86 0.65 6.75
N THR A 200 13.78 -0.29 6.94
CA THR A 200 14.25 -0.70 8.28
C THR A 200 15.24 0.26 8.90
N GLU A 201 15.70 1.27 8.19
CA GLU A 201 16.53 2.35 8.74
C GLU A 201 15.66 3.44 9.35
N VAL A 202 14.50 3.72 8.74
CA VAL A 202 13.49 4.64 9.30
C VAL A 202 12.75 3.96 10.45
N PHE A 203 12.16 2.78 10.19
CA PHE A 203 11.41 2.00 11.16
C PHE A 203 12.35 1.05 11.91
N ARG A 204 12.81 1.49 13.08
CA ARG A 204 13.79 0.77 13.92
C ARG A 204 13.40 0.82 15.38
N LEU A 205 14.01 -0.04 16.17
CA LEU A 205 13.78 -0.09 17.61
C LEU A 205 14.04 1.28 18.27
N ALA A 206 13.33 1.53 19.35
CA ALA A 206 13.63 2.66 20.22
C ALA A 206 15.08 2.56 20.73
N PRO A 207 15.78 3.69 20.91
CA PRO A 207 17.10 3.69 21.57
C PRO A 207 17.05 3.02 22.94
N ALA A 208 18.15 2.38 23.32
CA ALA A 208 18.26 1.74 24.63
C ALA A 208 17.96 2.74 25.77
N GLY A 209 17.16 2.30 26.75
CA GLY A 209 16.75 3.12 27.88
C GLY A 209 15.51 4.00 27.63
N ARG A 210 15.00 4.08 26.41
CA ARG A 210 13.73 4.75 26.14
C ARG A 210 12.56 3.82 26.46
N VAL A 211 11.78 4.19 27.46
CA VAL A 211 10.57 3.48 27.87
C VAL A 211 9.36 4.36 27.54
N PRO A 212 8.30 3.84 26.93
CA PRO A 212 7.05 4.59 26.73
C PRO A 212 6.51 5.12 28.06
N VAL A 213 6.03 6.35 28.04
CA VAL A 213 5.43 6.97 29.25
C VAL A 213 3.96 6.61 29.30
N GLY A 214 3.63 5.53 30.00
CA GLY A 214 2.27 5.03 30.17
C GLY A 214 1.76 4.16 29.00
N PRO A 215 0.50 3.69 29.07
CA PRO A 215 -0.10 2.81 28.08
C PRO A 215 -0.58 3.60 26.85
N VAL A 216 0.33 3.90 25.92
CA VAL A 216 0.07 4.61 24.69
C VAL A 216 -0.25 3.62 23.57
N LEU A 217 -1.47 3.66 23.05
CA LEU A 217 -1.89 2.99 21.83
C LEU A 217 -1.65 3.92 20.62
N LEU A 218 -1.24 3.36 19.50
CA LEU A 218 -1.05 4.09 18.24
C LEU A 218 -1.93 3.51 17.14
N HIS A 219 -2.60 4.37 16.40
CA HIS A 219 -3.29 4.05 15.14
C HIS A 219 -2.81 5.00 14.04
N VAL A 220 -2.43 4.45 12.88
CA VAL A 220 -2.06 5.25 11.71
C VAL A 220 -2.75 4.70 10.47
N ALA A 221 -3.63 5.48 9.86
CA ALA A 221 -4.32 5.08 8.61
C ALA A 221 -4.97 6.29 7.92
N ALA A 222 -5.39 6.09 6.66
CA ALA A 222 -6.33 7.02 6.04
C ALA A 222 -7.70 6.96 6.74
N PHE A 223 -8.33 8.13 7.00
CA PHE A 223 -9.64 8.20 7.64
C PHE A 223 -10.74 7.85 6.64
N ASN A 224 -11.00 6.54 6.54
CA ASN A 224 -12.08 5.92 5.79
C ASN A 224 -12.80 4.97 6.74
N GLU A 225 -13.90 5.41 7.32
CA GLU A 225 -14.61 4.70 8.38
C GLU A 225 -15.11 3.33 7.92
N SER A 226 -15.61 3.23 6.70
CA SER A 226 -16.07 1.96 6.16
C SER A 226 -14.99 0.88 6.10
N ALA A 227 -13.72 1.29 5.94
CA ALA A 227 -12.57 0.40 5.91
C ALA A 227 -11.90 0.24 7.28
N LYS A 228 -11.73 1.32 8.03
CA LYS A 228 -10.85 1.38 9.20
C LYS A 228 -11.58 1.26 10.54
N ASN A 229 -12.91 1.46 10.58
CA ASN A 229 -13.74 1.34 11.78
C ASN A 229 -13.17 2.11 12.99
N LEU A 230 -12.78 3.36 12.75
CA LEU A 230 -12.20 4.23 13.77
C LEU A 230 -13.20 4.56 14.88
N CYS A 231 -14.48 4.71 14.53
CA CYS A 231 -15.55 4.93 15.52
C CYS A 231 -15.70 3.75 16.47
N GLY A 232 -15.53 2.50 16.00
CA GLY A 232 -15.50 1.31 16.84
C GLY A 232 -14.29 1.31 17.78
N LEU A 233 -13.10 1.63 17.27
CA LEU A 233 -11.90 1.78 18.09
C LEU A 233 -12.09 2.85 19.19
N LEU A 234 -12.68 4.00 18.87
CA LEU A 234 -12.94 5.05 19.85
C LEU A 234 -13.91 4.61 20.96
N ARG A 235 -14.94 3.82 20.65
CA ARG A 235 -15.85 3.27 21.68
C ARG A 235 -15.12 2.33 22.64
N VAL A 236 -14.27 1.45 22.10
CA VAL A 236 -13.45 0.56 22.92
C VAL A 236 -12.49 1.33 23.82
N VAL A 237 -11.84 2.37 23.31
CA VAL A 237 -10.94 3.21 24.11
C VAL A 237 -11.70 3.98 25.18
N ALA A 238 -12.93 4.45 24.90
CA ALA A 238 -13.78 5.11 25.88
C ALA A 238 -14.14 4.20 27.06
N GLU A 239 -14.35 2.91 26.81
CA GLU A 239 -14.57 1.92 27.86
C GLU A 239 -13.26 1.61 28.61
N LEU A 240 -12.19 1.34 27.89
CA LEU A 240 -10.92 0.91 28.49
C LEU A 240 -10.26 1.98 29.36
N ARG A 241 -10.44 3.28 29.08
CA ARG A 241 -9.86 4.36 29.89
C ARG A 241 -10.30 4.33 31.36
N THR A 242 -11.48 3.74 31.65
CA THR A 242 -11.98 3.58 33.02
C THR A 242 -11.31 2.44 33.78
N ARG A 243 -10.66 1.49 33.06
CA ARG A 243 -10.02 0.30 33.61
C ARG A 243 -8.51 0.38 33.55
N VAL A 244 -7.95 1.09 32.56
CA VAL A 244 -6.50 1.23 32.35
C VAL A 244 -6.10 2.67 32.62
N SER A 245 -5.54 2.90 33.81
CA SER A 245 -5.10 4.24 34.22
C SER A 245 -4.07 4.83 33.27
N GLY A 246 -4.27 6.06 32.86
CA GLY A 246 -3.37 6.79 31.96
C GLY A 246 -3.39 6.31 30.50
N LEU A 247 -4.37 5.48 30.09
CA LEU A 247 -4.53 5.06 28.70
C LEU A 247 -4.64 6.24 27.76
N ARG A 248 -3.85 6.22 26.69
CA ARG A 248 -3.91 7.21 25.60
C ARG A 248 -3.96 6.51 24.25
N LEU A 249 -4.73 7.07 23.32
CA LEU A 249 -4.73 6.70 21.91
C LEU A 249 -4.25 7.86 21.06
N ARG A 250 -3.19 7.66 20.31
CA ARG A 250 -2.66 8.62 19.33
C ARG A 250 -3.08 8.16 17.94
N ILE A 251 -3.70 9.07 17.15
CA ILE A 251 -4.25 8.75 15.83
C ILE A 251 -3.59 9.63 14.79
N GLY A 252 -2.75 9.02 13.95
CA GLY A 252 -2.15 9.66 12.79
C GLY A 252 -2.93 9.36 11.50
N GLY A 253 -3.01 10.35 10.62
CA GLY A 253 -3.66 10.20 9.32
C GLY A 253 -4.61 11.35 8.98
N TYR A 254 -5.22 11.21 7.82
CA TYR A 254 -6.21 12.16 7.27
C TYR A 254 -7.13 11.41 6.31
N GLY A 255 -8.26 12.00 5.96
CA GLY A 255 -9.16 11.38 4.99
C GLY A 255 -10.56 11.98 4.99
N PRO A 256 -11.45 11.47 4.12
CA PRO A 256 -12.79 12.06 3.94
C PRO A 256 -13.66 11.99 5.20
N ASP A 257 -13.45 11.01 6.08
CA ASP A 257 -14.27 10.80 7.27
C ASP A 257 -13.66 11.42 8.55
N GLU A 258 -12.65 12.28 8.43
CA GLU A 258 -11.98 12.90 9.58
C GLU A 258 -12.95 13.65 10.50
N ALA A 259 -13.87 14.44 9.92
CA ALA A 259 -14.87 15.17 10.68
C ALA A 259 -15.78 14.25 11.50
N LEU A 260 -16.20 13.13 10.91
CA LEU A 260 -17.01 12.10 11.58
C LEU A 260 -16.26 11.51 12.79
N VAL A 261 -15.01 11.11 12.58
CA VAL A 261 -14.18 10.47 13.63
C VAL A 261 -13.89 11.44 14.77
N ARG A 262 -13.57 12.70 14.48
CA ARG A 262 -13.35 13.75 15.50
C ARG A 262 -14.62 14.04 16.29
N THR A 263 -15.77 14.11 15.62
CA THR A 263 -17.08 14.30 16.29
C THR A 263 -17.38 13.15 17.24
N GLN A 264 -17.14 11.90 16.80
CA GLN A 264 -17.30 10.74 17.65
C GLN A 264 -16.40 10.76 18.89
N ALA A 265 -15.13 11.13 18.73
CA ALA A 265 -14.20 11.27 19.85
C ALA A 265 -14.64 12.37 20.86
N ALA A 266 -15.15 13.48 20.35
CA ALA A 266 -15.70 14.56 21.18
C ALA A 266 -16.95 14.11 21.97
N ASN A 267 -17.90 13.44 21.30
CA ASN A 267 -19.12 12.94 21.92
C ASN A 267 -18.84 11.90 23.03
N LEU A 268 -17.76 11.14 22.90
CA LEU A 268 -17.30 10.19 23.92
C LEU A 268 -16.45 10.85 25.03
N GLY A 269 -16.24 12.16 24.97
CA GLY A 269 -15.46 12.93 25.96
C GLY A 269 -13.94 12.66 25.90
N LEU A 270 -13.44 11.97 24.86
CA LEU A 270 -12.06 11.51 24.75
C LEU A 270 -11.07 12.63 24.40
N LEU A 271 -11.56 13.74 23.87
CA LEU A 271 -10.74 14.92 23.57
C LEU A 271 -10.55 15.80 24.80
N ALA A 272 -11.60 15.94 25.63
CA ALA A 272 -11.60 16.83 26.76
C ALA A 272 -10.62 16.40 27.86
N ASP A 273 -10.42 15.09 28.05
CA ASP A 273 -9.51 14.53 29.04
C ASP A 273 -8.13 14.14 28.46
N GLY A 274 -7.93 14.36 27.17
CA GLY A 274 -6.67 14.06 26.48
C GLY A 274 -6.40 12.57 26.28
N THR A 275 -7.43 11.72 26.42
CA THR A 275 -7.31 10.26 26.14
C THR A 275 -7.01 10.03 24.66
N VAL A 276 -7.60 10.82 23.75
CA VAL A 276 -7.35 10.74 22.29
C VAL A 276 -6.68 12.00 21.79
N VAL A 277 -5.60 11.81 21.04
CA VAL A 277 -4.84 12.87 20.38
C VAL A 277 -4.77 12.60 18.88
N PHE A 278 -5.28 13.53 18.07
CA PHE A 278 -5.14 13.48 16.61
C PHE A 278 -3.87 14.19 16.17
N LEU A 279 -3.01 13.45 15.46
CA LEU A 279 -1.69 13.92 15.03
C LEU A 279 -1.72 14.56 13.63
N GLY A 280 -2.82 14.38 12.87
CA GLY A 280 -2.90 14.81 11.48
C GLY A 280 -2.06 13.94 10.53
N LYS A 281 -1.72 14.53 9.38
CA LYS A 281 -0.85 13.88 8.38
C LYS A 281 0.58 13.82 8.92
N LEU A 282 1.16 12.62 8.90
CA LEU A 282 2.52 12.35 9.36
C LEU A 282 3.40 11.89 8.19
N THR A 283 4.66 12.26 8.23
CA THR A 283 5.73 11.67 7.42
C THR A 283 6.13 10.29 7.97
N HIS A 284 6.81 9.47 7.19
CA HIS A 284 7.31 8.15 7.66
C HIS A 284 8.23 8.27 8.88
N ALA A 285 9.07 9.31 8.95
CA ALA A 285 9.94 9.57 10.09
C ALA A 285 9.13 9.87 11.36
N GLU A 286 8.08 10.68 11.26
CA GLU A 286 7.16 10.98 12.36
C GLU A 286 6.35 9.74 12.78
N VAL A 287 5.86 8.93 11.82
CA VAL A 287 5.20 7.65 12.13
C VAL A 287 6.14 6.73 12.88
N ALA A 288 7.39 6.61 12.45
CA ALA A 288 8.39 5.79 13.13
C ALA A 288 8.68 6.30 14.55
N GLU A 289 8.69 7.63 14.76
CA GLU A 289 8.84 8.21 16.09
C GLU A 289 7.64 7.90 17.00
N GLU A 290 6.42 8.03 16.47
CA GLU A 290 5.21 7.63 17.20
C GLU A 290 5.20 6.15 17.57
N MET A 291 5.67 5.26 16.65
CA MET A 291 5.80 3.84 16.93
C MET A 291 6.79 3.55 18.05
N ARG A 292 7.89 4.32 18.16
CA ARG A 292 8.87 4.18 19.26
C ARG A 292 8.34 4.68 20.60
N CYS A 293 7.30 5.50 20.59
CA CYS A 293 6.67 6.04 21.81
C CYS A 293 5.46 5.23 22.27
N ALA A 294 4.93 4.33 21.42
CA ALA A 294 3.77 3.52 21.71
C ALA A 294 4.14 2.18 22.35
N VAL A 295 3.18 1.55 23.02
CA VAL A 295 3.29 0.20 23.59
C VAL A 295 2.54 -0.83 22.78
N CYS A 296 1.56 -0.40 21.95
CA CYS A 296 0.80 -1.27 21.08
C CYS A 296 0.29 -0.50 19.86
N PHE A 297 0.41 -1.10 18.68
CA PHE A 297 -0.24 -0.60 17.46
C PHE A 297 -1.64 -1.24 17.34
N VAL A 298 -2.64 -0.45 16.96
CA VAL A 298 -4.02 -0.95 16.84
C VAL A 298 -4.54 -0.74 15.43
N LEU A 299 -5.06 -1.82 14.80
CA LEU A 299 -5.67 -1.76 13.48
C LEU A 299 -7.01 -2.52 13.46
N PHE A 300 -8.11 -1.83 13.80
CA PHE A 300 -9.45 -2.40 13.91
C PHE A 300 -10.26 -2.34 12.60
N SER A 301 -9.60 -2.63 11.49
CA SER A 301 -10.15 -2.48 10.14
C SER A 301 -11.20 -3.53 9.79
N ASN A 302 -12.22 -3.15 9.02
CA ASN A 302 -13.21 -4.06 8.44
C ASN A 302 -12.65 -4.86 7.27
N PHE A 303 -11.71 -4.29 6.51
CA PHE A 303 -11.00 -4.97 5.43
C PHE A 303 -9.62 -4.36 5.18
N GLU A 304 -8.66 -5.23 4.89
CA GLU A 304 -7.26 -4.90 4.54
C GLU A 304 -6.80 -5.80 3.39
N ASN A 305 -5.70 -5.41 2.74
CA ASN A 305 -4.92 -6.34 1.94
C ASN A 305 -3.71 -6.80 2.77
N LEU A 306 -2.54 -6.19 2.59
CA LEU A 306 -1.37 -6.39 3.43
C LEU A 306 -0.93 -5.01 3.96
N PRO A 307 -1.39 -4.59 5.15
CA PRO A 307 -1.17 -3.23 5.63
C PRO A 307 0.30 -2.97 5.97
N CYS A 308 0.91 -1.99 5.29
CA CYS A 308 2.30 -1.59 5.52
C CYS A 308 2.55 -1.17 6.97
N VAL A 309 1.58 -0.50 7.60
CA VAL A 309 1.69 -0.01 8.99
C VAL A 309 1.91 -1.14 10.02
N LEU A 310 1.41 -2.36 9.78
CA LEU A 310 1.70 -3.50 10.65
C LEU A 310 3.14 -4.01 10.43
N ILE A 311 3.65 -3.95 9.21
CA ILE A 311 5.05 -4.28 8.91
C ILE A 311 5.98 -3.25 9.53
N GLU A 312 5.61 -1.97 9.46
CA GLU A 312 6.31 -0.84 10.07
C GLU A 312 6.33 -0.94 11.60
N ALA A 313 5.21 -1.33 12.21
CA ALA A 313 5.12 -1.60 13.64
C ALA A 313 6.08 -2.75 14.06
N GLN A 314 6.07 -3.87 13.34
CA GLN A 314 7.01 -4.98 13.61
C GLN A 314 8.47 -4.54 13.44
N ALA A 315 8.80 -3.78 12.40
CA ALA A 315 10.14 -3.26 12.19
C ALA A 315 10.61 -2.34 13.34
N SER A 316 9.66 -1.62 13.95
CA SER A 316 9.88 -0.78 15.14
C SER A 316 9.86 -1.57 16.46
N GLY A 317 9.65 -2.90 16.42
CA GLY A 317 9.56 -3.76 17.62
C GLY A 317 8.25 -3.58 18.38
N LEU A 318 7.21 -3.01 17.78
CA LEU A 318 5.94 -2.70 18.39
C LEU A 318 4.92 -3.83 18.13
N PRO A 319 4.39 -4.49 19.16
CA PRO A 319 3.34 -5.49 19.00
C PRO A 319 2.03 -4.82 18.53
N ALA A 320 1.16 -5.61 17.90
CA ALA A 320 -0.09 -5.08 17.38
C ALA A 320 -1.33 -5.87 17.82
N VAL A 321 -2.46 -5.17 17.94
CA VAL A 321 -3.79 -5.79 17.93
C VAL A 321 -4.46 -5.40 16.61
N ALA A 322 -4.85 -6.40 15.81
CA ALA A 322 -5.45 -6.15 14.52
C ALA A 322 -6.61 -7.11 14.22
N THR A 323 -7.47 -6.71 13.29
CA THR A 323 -8.57 -7.58 12.86
C THR A 323 -8.07 -8.66 11.90
N ARG A 324 -8.65 -9.86 12.03
CA ARG A 324 -8.46 -11.00 11.14
C ARG A 324 -9.15 -10.76 9.81
N THR A 325 -8.55 -9.94 8.96
CA THR A 325 -9.09 -9.60 7.65
C THR A 325 -7.99 -9.53 6.59
N GLY A 326 -8.30 -9.95 5.35
CA GLY A 326 -7.36 -9.94 4.24
C GLY A 326 -6.06 -10.70 4.54
N GLY A 327 -4.93 -10.07 4.29
CA GLY A 327 -3.59 -10.62 4.56
C GLY A 327 -3.05 -10.32 5.96
N VAL A 328 -3.83 -9.73 6.87
CA VAL A 328 -3.37 -9.45 8.24
C VAL A 328 -2.90 -10.72 8.98
N PRO A 329 -3.57 -11.90 8.86
CA PRO A 329 -3.06 -13.13 9.46
C PRO A 329 -1.68 -13.59 8.95
N GLU A 330 -1.25 -13.14 7.77
CA GLU A 330 0.08 -13.43 7.24
C GLU A 330 1.18 -12.62 7.94
N LEU A 331 0.79 -11.52 8.61
CA LEU A 331 1.67 -10.64 9.40
C LEU A 331 1.65 -10.97 10.88
N LEU A 332 0.47 -11.29 11.44
CA LEU A 332 0.25 -11.62 12.84
C LEU A 332 -0.20 -13.08 12.95
N PRO A 333 0.72 -14.02 13.19
CA PRO A 333 0.37 -15.42 13.38
C PRO A 333 -0.40 -15.66 14.69
N ASP A 334 -1.18 -16.74 14.73
CA ASP A 334 -2.05 -17.08 15.87
C ASP A 334 -1.31 -17.50 17.15
N ASP A 335 0.01 -17.67 17.09
CA ASP A 335 0.86 -17.99 18.26
C ASP A 335 1.07 -16.81 19.21
N GLY A 336 0.57 -15.64 18.86
CA GLY A 336 0.59 -14.43 19.69
C GLY A 336 1.95 -13.74 19.83
N ARG A 337 3.01 -14.24 19.20
CA ARG A 337 4.39 -13.69 19.37
C ARG A 337 4.59 -12.26 18.87
N PHE A 338 3.71 -11.78 17.97
CA PHE A 338 3.79 -10.43 17.40
C PHE A 338 2.61 -9.54 17.76
N GLY A 339 1.66 -10.07 18.56
CA GLY A 339 0.42 -9.38 18.92
C GLY A 339 -0.79 -10.31 18.87
N GLN A 340 -1.97 -9.74 18.73
CA GLN A 340 -3.22 -10.53 18.75
C GLN A 340 -4.13 -10.20 17.57
N LEU A 341 -4.86 -11.21 17.09
CA LEU A 341 -5.90 -11.08 16.07
C LEU A 341 -7.28 -11.16 16.70
N VAL A 342 -8.16 -10.24 16.29
CA VAL A 342 -9.57 -10.22 16.74
C VAL A 342 -10.50 -10.29 15.51
N THR A 343 -11.75 -10.68 15.72
CA THR A 343 -12.77 -10.65 14.67
C THR A 343 -13.12 -9.20 14.30
N ALA A 344 -13.32 -8.92 13.02
CA ALA A 344 -13.73 -7.59 12.57
C ALA A 344 -15.08 -7.19 13.17
N GLY A 345 -15.15 -5.96 13.71
CA GLY A 345 -16.36 -5.44 14.36
C GLY A 345 -16.61 -5.95 15.78
N ASP A 346 -15.81 -6.89 16.31
CA ASP A 346 -15.93 -7.40 17.66
C ASP A 346 -15.19 -6.49 18.66
N GLU A 347 -15.92 -5.51 19.20
CA GLU A 347 -15.38 -4.52 20.14
C GLU A 347 -15.00 -5.14 21.49
N LEU A 348 -15.72 -6.18 21.93
CA LEU A 348 -15.40 -6.89 23.18
C LEU A 348 -14.09 -7.67 23.05
N ALA A 349 -13.90 -8.38 21.94
CA ALA A 349 -12.64 -9.07 21.66
C ALA A 349 -11.48 -8.08 21.53
N LEU A 350 -11.71 -6.92 20.89
CA LEU A 350 -10.69 -5.86 20.81
C LEU A 350 -10.29 -5.37 22.21
N ALA A 351 -11.26 -5.07 23.08
CA ALA A 351 -10.99 -4.62 24.45
C ALA A 351 -10.15 -5.65 25.24
N ALA A 352 -10.55 -6.93 25.17
CA ALA A 352 -9.83 -8.02 25.84
C ALA A 352 -8.41 -8.18 25.31
N ALA A 353 -8.22 -8.14 23.97
CA ALA A 353 -6.92 -8.25 23.33
C ALA A 353 -5.99 -7.08 23.69
N LEU A 354 -6.51 -5.85 23.76
CA LEU A 354 -5.72 -4.69 24.16
C LEU A 354 -5.24 -4.82 25.61
N VAL A 355 -6.09 -5.23 26.54
CA VAL A 355 -5.68 -5.48 27.93
C VAL A 355 -4.61 -6.56 28.01
N ALA A 356 -4.79 -7.66 27.28
CA ALA A 356 -3.81 -8.76 27.26
C ALA A 356 -2.46 -8.31 26.69
N VAL A 357 -2.45 -7.55 25.59
CA VAL A 357 -1.20 -7.06 24.97
C VAL A 357 -0.50 -6.05 25.89
N LEU A 358 -1.24 -5.17 26.56
CA LEU A 358 -0.67 -4.23 27.53
C LEU A 358 -0.04 -4.92 28.76
N ALA A 359 -0.53 -6.11 29.13
CA ALA A 359 0.00 -6.92 30.24
C ALA A 359 1.14 -7.86 29.81
N THR A 360 1.39 -8.02 28.49
CA THR A 360 2.36 -8.98 27.96
C THR A 360 3.65 -8.28 27.58
N LYS A 361 4.80 -8.87 27.96
CA LYS A 361 6.11 -8.42 27.48
C LYS A 361 6.43 -9.10 26.15
N TYR A 362 6.54 -8.33 25.10
CA TYR A 362 6.92 -8.79 23.75
C TYR A 362 8.43 -8.67 23.52
N ASP A 363 8.97 -9.58 22.71
CA ASP A 363 10.36 -9.51 22.24
C ASP A 363 10.45 -8.58 21.01
N ALA A 364 10.78 -7.32 21.27
CA ALA A 364 10.94 -6.31 20.24
C ALA A 364 12.04 -6.67 19.22
N ALA A 365 13.10 -7.38 19.65
CA ALA A 365 14.17 -7.80 18.75
C ALA A 365 13.69 -8.91 17.79
N ALA A 366 12.88 -9.85 18.28
CA ALA A 366 12.27 -10.88 17.43
C ALA A 366 11.28 -10.30 16.41
N LEU A 367 10.45 -9.33 16.83
CA LEU A 367 9.55 -8.59 15.93
C LEU A 367 10.35 -7.94 14.79
N ARG A 368 11.39 -7.18 15.14
CA ARG A 368 12.26 -6.53 14.15
C ARG A 368 12.96 -7.53 13.25
N ALA A 369 13.53 -8.60 13.81
CA ALA A 369 14.25 -9.62 13.03
C ALA A 369 13.33 -10.24 11.96
N ASN A 370 12.07 -10.56 12.31
CA ASN A 370 11.07 -11.02 11.37
C ASN A 370 10.78 -9.98 10.28
N ALA A 371 10.61 -8.71 10.65
CA ALA A 371 10.33 -7.64 9.69
C ALA A 371 11.50 -7.44 8.71
N VAL A 372 12.74 -7.38 9.20
CA VAL A 372 13.96 -7.24 8.37
C VAL A 372 14.10 -8.40 7.40
N ALA A 373 13.93 -9.63 7.88
CA ALA A 373 14.13 -10.83 7.08
C ALA A 373 13.10 -10.99 5.95
N ARG A 374 11.84 -10.58 6.19
CA ARG A 374 10.73 -10.80 5.26
C ARG A 374 10.38 -9.59 4.41
N PHE A 375 10.47 -8.39 4.99
CA PHE A 375 9.89 -7.15 4.44
C PHE A 375 10.94 -6.06 4.21
N GLY A 376 12.19 -6.28 4.64
CA GLY A 376 13.26 -5.31 4.46
C GLY A 376 13.58 -5.07 2.98
N VAL A 377 14.07 -3.88 2.68
CA VAL A 377 14.39 -3.41 1.31
C VAL A 377 15.21 -4.44 0.53
N ALA A 378 16.26 -4.99 1.16
CA ALA A 378 17.15 -5.97 0.54
C ALA A 378 16.46 -7.31 0.27
N ALA A 379 15.60 -7.79 1.18
CA ALA A 379 14.89 -9.07 1.02
C ALA A 379 13.91 -8.98 -0.16
N VAL A 380 13.09 -7.96 -0.19
CA VAL A 380 12.06 -7.76 -1.23
C VAL A 380 12.71 -7.43 -2.58
N GLY A 381 13.75 -6.57 -2.60
CA GLY A 381 14.46 -6.23 -3.84
C GLY A 381 15.11 -7.45 -4.49
N ARG A 382 15.77 -8.33 -3.72
CA ARG A 382 16.34 -9.59 -4.23
C ARG A 382 15.26 -10.54 -4.74
N ALA A 383 14.12 -10.65 -4.05
CA ALA A 383 13.01 -11.50 -4.49
C ALA A 383 12.44 -11.04 -5.85
N PHE A 384 12.29 -9.75 -6.07
CA PHE A 384 11.91 -9.23 -7.40
C PHE A 384 13.00 -9.45 -8.45
N GLY A 385 14.28 -9.27 -8.11
CA GLY A 385 15.38 -9.54 -9.02
C GLY A 385 15.39 -10.98 -9.49
N GLU A 386 15.13 -11.92 -8.61
CA GLU A 386 14.99 -13.34 -8.97
C GLU A 386 13.78 -13.59 -9.88
N LEU A 387 12.62 -13.03 -9.54
CA LEU A 387 11.43 -13.12 -10.37
C LEU A 387 11.67 -12.58 -11.78
N TYR A 388 12.39 -11.46 -11.91
CA TYR A 388 12.72 -10.87 -13.21
C TYR A 388 13.63 -11.78 -14.03
N ARG A 389 14.67 -12.36 -13.41
CA ARG A 389 15.55 -13.33 -14.09
C ARG A 389 14.77 -14.53 -14.60
N GLN A 390 13.87 -15.09 -13.79
CA GLN A 390 13.02 -16.21 -14.18
C GLN A 390 12.06 -15.87 -15.33
N VAL A 391 11.49 -14.65 -15.34
CA VAL A 391 10.63 -14.17 -16.43
C VAL A 391 11.42 -14.00 -17.72
N LEU A 392 12.65 -13.51 -17.65
CA LEU A 392 13.48 -13.26 -18.82
C LEU A 392 14.14 -14.54 -19.37
N ALA A 393 14.46 -15.50 -18.51
CA ALA A 393 15.00 -16.80 -18.92
C ALA A 393 13.95 -17.71 -19.61
N GLY A 394 12.68 -17.51 -19.33
CA GLY A 394 11.58 -18.28 -19.94
C GLY A 394 11.02 -17.69 -21.25
N LYS A 395 11.82 -16.84 -21.93
CA LYS A 395 11.49 -16.27 -23.26
C LYS A 395 11.74 -17.26 -24.37
#